data_739afa13e4c66cdcf7aff7f2e7b4db01
#
_entry.id   739afa13e4c66cdcf7aff7f2e7b4db01
#
_cell.length_a   1.000
_cell.length_b   1.000
_cell.length_c   1.000
_cell.angle_alpha   90.00
_cell.angle_beta   90.00
_cell.angle_gamma   90.00
#
_symmetry.space_group_name_H-M   'P 1'
#
loop_
_entity.id
_entity.type
_entity.pdbx_description
1 polymer ?
#
loop_
_entity_poly.entity_id
_entity_poly.type
_entity_poly.pdbx_seq_one_letter_code
_entity_poly.pdbx_strand_id
1 'polypeptide(L)'
;MNAVVLLVVGVAILVAGYIFYGGWLAKQWGLGENKEETPAHTMEDGQDYVPAKAPVLMGHHFSSIAGAGPINGPIQAAVFGWVPVMLWVLIGGIFFGATHDFGALFASLRNKGQSIGEIIETSIGKRAKRLFLTFAYLTLILVVAAFASIVANTFKATYTADGAVDVAASSANASTAMISILFIVVAIAFGFFVYRKNVHIAIATVIGVAVIIACMAIGLNWHPLYLSGDTWMIIVGIYIAIASVTPVWILLQPRDYLSSFLLYGMMIVAIIGIFGAHPTIDIPAFTSFVDKGTVGSGVSLGTMFPALFVTIACGAISGFHSLVASGTTSKQLDREKDALPIAYGGMLIECVLAIISVCAVGYIWSEYVPGGIVTPTAVFATGISRMCAKIPFLAGAESVIYSLLILAVSAFCLTSLVTATRLARYMFQEFWLAPGETYKDATGVKRVLTDPYFATIITVVLGIALGMTGYAKIWALFGASNQLLAALGLLAVAAWLGKVGKNNKMLIIPMAFMLIVTVISLLQTIYANVTNAVDMWSWIRAIIGSLLVLLSLVLAKEGCQTLFKKKA
;
A
#
# COMPACT_ATOMS: atom_id res chain seq x y z
N MET A 1 17.29 7.82 -22.67
CA MET A 1 15.93 8.39 -22.92
C MET A 1 15.72 9.57 -21.99
N ASN A 2 14.96 10.61 -22.38
CA ASN A 2 14.70 11.75 -21.48
C ASN A 2 13.57 11.38 -20.48
N ALA A 3 13.81 11.59 -19.18
CA ALA A 3 12.84 11.27 -18.13
C ALA A 3 11.54 12.10 -18.22
N VAL A 4 11.63 13.35 -18.73
CA VAL A 4 10.44 14.19 -18.93
C VAL A 4 9.51 13.56 -19.95
N VAL A 5 10.04 13.01 -21.05
CA VAL A 5 9.24 12.34 -22.08
C VAL A 5 8.56 11.09 -21.48
N LEU A 6 9.30 10.30 -20.70
CA LEU A 6 8.75 9.12 -20.06
C LEU A 6 7.60 9.46 -19.11
N LEU A 7 7.77 10.49 -18.28
CA LEU A 7 6.74 10.95 -17.34
C LEU A 7 5.53 11.51 -18.07
N VAL A 8 5.71 12.42 -19.04
CA VAL A 8 4.60 13.07 -19.77
C VAL A 8 3.79 12.07 -20.57
N VAL A 9 4.45 11.17 -21.32
CA VAL A 9 3.75 10.13 -22.10
C VAL A 9 3.03 9.17 -21.16
N GLY A 10 3.67 8.73 -20.07
CA GLY A 10 3.04 7.86 -19.10
C GLY A 10 1.79 8.48 -18.46
N VAL A 11 1.89 9.73 -17.98
CA VAL A 11 0.75 10.47 -17.42
C VAL A 11 -0.36 10.67 -18.45
N ALA A 12 -0.04 11.01 -19.69
CA ALA A 12 -1.04 11.17 -20.74
C ALA A 12 -1.81 9.86 -21.00
N ILE A 13 -1.13 8.71 -21.02
CA ILE A 13 -1.77 7.39 -21.15
C ILE A 13 -2.66 7.10 -19.95
N LEU A 14 -2.22 7.37 -18.73
CA LEU A 14 -3.02 7.17 -17.51
C LEU A 14 -4.27 8.06 -17.49
N VAL A 15 -4.15 9.33 -17.87
CA VAL A 15 -5.29 10.26 -18.01
C VAL A 15 -6.27 9.78 -19.06
N ALA A 16 -5.78 9.33 -20.23
CA ALA A 16 -6.63 8.71 -21.24
C ALA A 16 -7.34 7.46 -20.70
N GLY A 17 -6.63 6.61 -19.95
CA GLY A 17 -7.22 5.44 -19.26
C GLY A 17 -8.34 5.83 -18.30
N TYR A 18 -8.16 6.90 -17.52
CA TYR A 18 -9.19 7.41 -16.62
C TYR A 18 -10.44 7.89 -17.37
N ILE A 19 -10.24 8.73 -18.39
CA ILE A 19 -11.36 9.36 -19.12
C ILE A 19 -12.13 8.31 -19.93
N PHE A 20 -11.42 7.49 -20.72
CA PHE A 20 -12.07 6.57 -21.65
C PHE A 20 -12.48 5.27 -20.96
N TYR A 21 -11.54 4.56 -20.34
CA TYR A 21 -11.83 3.24 -19.79
C TYR A 21 -12.52 3.34 -18.42
N GLY A 22 -12.04 4.17 -17.51
CA GLY A 22 -12.67 4.41 -16.21
C GLY A 22 -14.08 4.97 -16.35
N GLY A 23 -14.26 5.97 -17.23
CA GLY A 23 -15.57 6.54 -17.54
C GLY A 23 -16.53 5.53 -18.19
N TRP A 24 -16.05 4.67 -19.09
CA TRP A 24 -16.83 3.57 -19.65
C TRP A 24 -17.23 2.55 -18.58
N LEU A 25 -16.30 2.17 -17.71
CA LEU A 25 -16.54 1.21 -16.63
C LEU A 25 -17.62 1.70 -15.66
N ALA A 26 -17.53 2.98 -15.26
CA ALA A 26 -18.51 3.63 -14.39
C ALA A 26 -19.94 3.57 -15.00
N LYS A 27 -20.06 3.83 -16.30
CA LYS A 27 -21.34 3.72 -17.01
C LYS A 27 -21.84 2.27 -17.09
N GLN A 28 -20.95 1.30 -17.36
CA GLN A 28 -21.32 -0.13 -17.43
C GLN A 28 -21.89 -0.64 -16.11
N TRP A 29 -21.38 -0.15 -14.99
CA TRP A 29 -21.82 -0.58 -13.67
C TRP A 29 -22.93 0.31 -13.09
N GLY A 30 -23.27 1.44 -13.72
CA GLY A 30 -24.35 2.34 -13.31
C GLY A 30 -23.97 3.16 -12.09
N LEU A 31 -22.77 3.75 -12.08
CA LEU A 31 -22.35 4.67 -11.04
C LEU A 31 -23.22 5.93 -11.04
N GLY A 32 -23.79 6.27 -9.89
CA GLY A 32 -24.66 7.45 -9.71
C GLY A 32 -26.11 7.24 -10.19
N GLU A 33 -26.49 6.02 -10.60
CA GLU A 33 -27.89 5.67 -10.89
C GLU A 33 -28.69 5.44 -9.60
N ASN A 34 -28.03 5.08 -8.51
CA ASN A 34 -28.68 4.94 -7.22
C ASN A 34 -28.99 6.32 -6.60
N LYS A 35 -30.24 6.50 -6.19
CA LYS A 35 -30.69 7.71 -5.50
C LYS A 35 -30.58 7.62 -3.97
N GLU A 36 -30.24 6.44 -3.46
CA GLU A 36 -30.06 6.22 -2.02
C GLU A 36 -28.78 6.92 -1.52
N GLU A 37 -28.83 7.37 -0.28
CA GLU A 37 -27.65 7.89 0.41
C GLU A 37 -26.61 6.81 0.60
N THR A 38 -25.34 7.22 0.69
CA THR A 38 -24.23 6.27 0.87
C THR A 38 -24.28 5.62 2.26
N PRO A 39 -23.60 4.47 2.43
CA PRO A 39 -23.50 3.83 3.76
C PRO A 39 -22.93 4.74 4.84
N ALA A 40 -22.08 5.72 4.47
CA ALA A 40 -21.53 6.69 5.40
C ALA A 40 -22.63 7.47 6.15
N HIS A 41 -23.78 7.75 5.49
CA HIS A 41 -24.93 8.43 6.08
C HIS A 41 -25.93 7.45 6.67
N THR A 42 -26.31 6.41 5.89
CA THR A 42 -27.38 5.48 6.32
C THR A 42 -27.02 4.60 7.50
N MET A 43 -25.72 4.41 7.75
CA MET A 43 -25.19 3.57 8.83
C MET A 43 -24.24 4.33 9.76
N GLU A 44 -24.34 5.66 9.82
CA GLU A 44 -23.47 6.50 10.63
C GLU A 44 -23.44 6.06 12.09
N ASP A 45 -22.24 5.70 12.60
CA ASP A 45 -22.02 5.23 13.96
C ASP A 45 -21.01 6.08 14.75
N GLY A 46 -20.44 7.10 14.12
CA GLY A 46 -19.42 7.97 14.70
C GLY A 46 -18.09 7.31 14.99
N GLN A 47 -17.88 6.07 14.55
CA GLN A 47 -16.63 5.32 14.72
C GLN A 47 -15.97 4.95 13.39
N ASP A 48 -16.64 4.15 12.58
CA ASP A 48 -16.18 3.66 11.29
C ASP A 48 -16.99 4.25 10.13
N TYR A 49 -18.29 4.41 10.32
CA TYR A 49 -19.20 5.07 9.36
C TYR A 49 -19.32 6.54 9.71
N VAL A 50 -18.51 7.37 9.05
CA VAL A 50 -18.44 8.81 9.26
C VAL A 50 -18.27 9.49 7.91
N PRO A 51 -19.27 10.25 7.41
CA PRO A 51 -19.16 10.88 6.11
C PRO A 51 -18.01 11.89 6.06
N ALA A 52 -17.19 11.79 5.04
CA ALA A 52 -16.03 12.64 4.81
C ALA A 52 -16.09 13.32 3.45
N LYS A 53 -15.75 14.62 3.38
CA LYS A 53 -15.67 15.35 2.12
C LYS A 53 -14.67 14.71 1.16
N ALA A 54 -15.00 14.68 -0.15
CA ALA A 54 -14.20 14.00 -1.16
C ALA A 54 -12.69 14.31 -1.13
N PRO A 55 -12.20 15.57 -0.94
CA PRO A 55 -10.77 15.84 -0.84
C PRO A 55 -10.10 15.21 0.40
N VAL A 56 -10.81 15.18 1.53
CA VAL A 56 -10.32 14.57 2.77
C VAL A 56 -10.27 13.05 2.61
N LEU A 57 -11.33 12.46 2.06
CA LEU A 57 -11.40 11.04 1.80
C LEU A 57 -10.38 10.60 0.73
N MET A 58 -10.15 11.41 -0.30
CA MET A 58 -9.09 11.15 -1.29
C MET A 58 -7.70 11.14 -0.64
N GLY A 59 -7.41 12.11 0.25
CA GLY A 59 -6.17 12.14 1.00
C GLY A 59 -6.00 10.91 1.90
N HIS A 60 -7.03 10.53 2.64
CA HIS A 60 -7.03 9.34 3.49
C HIS A 60 -6.87 8.04 2.66
N HIS A 61 -7.67 7.88 1.61
CA HIS A 61 -7.62 6.69 0.75
C HIS A 61 -6.25 6.55 0.10
N PHE A 62 -5.77 7.62 -0.58
CA PHE A 62 -4.51 7.62 -1.29
C PHE A 62 -3.31 7.37 -0.35
N SER A 63 -3.26 8.03 0.81
CA SER A 63 -2.20 7.77 1.81
C SER A 63 -2.24 6.35 2.36
N SER A 64 -3.42 5.73 2.42
CA SER A 64 -3.58 4.35 2.91
C SER A 64 -3.12 3.32 1.89
N ILE A 65 -3.40 3.53 0.58
CA ILE A 65 -3.05 2.59 -0.49
C ILE A 65 -1.60 2.77 -0.94
N ALA A 66 -1.14 4.02 -1.11
CA ALA A 66 0.20 4.34 -1.62
C ALA A 66 1.30 4.10 -0.58
N GLY A 67 1.46 2.87 -0.12
CA GLY A 67 2.58 2.46 0.73
C GLY A 67 3.93 2.53 -0.01
N ALA A 68 4.94 1.81 0.48
CA ALA A 68 6.26 1.74 -0.17
C ALA A 68 6.24 1.02 -1.53
N GLY A 69 5.14 0.32 -1.87
CA GLY A 69 5.02 -0.51 -3.07
C GLY A 69 5.35 0.19 -4.38
N PRO A 70 4.70 1.34 -4.69
CA PRO A 70 4.90 2.06 -5.95
C PRO A 70 6.29 2.69 -6.10
N ILE A 71 7.06 2.78 -5.02
CA ILE A 71 8.47 3.19 -5.07
C ILE A 71 9.38 1.96 -5.17
N ASN A 72 9.25 1.06 -4.21
CA ASN A 72 10.17 -0.06 -4.06
C ASN A 72 10.03 -1.09 -5.20
N GLY A 73 8.81 -1.34 -5.64
CA GLY A 73 8.53 -2.32 -6.68
C GLY A 73 9.16 -1.98 -8.03
N PRO A 74 8.85 -0.82 -8.63
CA PRO A 74 9.43 -0.41 -9.90
C PRO A 74 10.95 -0.29 -9.87
N ILE A 75 11.53 0.19 -8.75
CA ILE A 75 12.99 0.27 -8.59
C ILE A 75 13.62 -1.13 -8.59
N GLN A 76 13.08 -2.08 -7.85
CA GLN A 76 13.59 -3.45 -7.86
C GLN A 76 13.39 -4.12 -9.22
N ALA A 77 12.23 -3.93 -9.85
CA ALA A 77 11.93 -4.51 -11.17
C ALA A 77 12.72 -3.86 -12.32
N ALA A 78 13.34 -2.71 -12.09
CA ALA A 78 14.18 -2.02 -13.07
C ALA A 78 15.34 -2.88 -13.61
N VAL A 79 15.74 -3.94 -12.89
CA VAL A 79 16.72 -4.93 -13.36
C VAL A 79 16.33 -5.58 -14.69
N PHE A 80 15.06 -5.58 -15.09
CA PHE A 80 14.57 -6.06 -16.38
C PHE A 80 14.56 -4.99 -17.49
N GLY A 81 14.88 -3.73 -17.16
CA GLY A 81 14.82 -2.57 -18.05
C GLY A 81 13.54 -1.74 -17.87
N TRP A 82 13.58 -0.48 -18.34
CA TRP A 82 12.45 0.43 -18.13
C TRP A 82 11.19 0.10 -18.96
N VAL A 83 11.33 -0.50 -20.15
CA VAL A 83 10.16 -0.81 -20.99
C VAL A 83 9.24 -1.86 -20.37
N PRO A 84 9.72 -3.04 -19.91
CA PRO A 84 8.86 -4.02 -19.23
C PRO A 84 8.17 -3.43 -18.00
N VAL A 85 8.89 -2.64 -17.19
CA VAL A 85 8.33 -2.00 -15.99
C VAL A 85 7.22 -1.02 -16.37
N MET A 86 7.46 -0.13 -17.33
CA MET A 86 6.47 0.86 -17.77
C MET A 86 5.24 0.21 -18.38
N LEU A 87 5.41 -0.82 -19.20
CA LEU A 87 4.28 -1.55 -19.78
C LEU A 87 3.38 -2.15 -18.69
N TRP A 88 3.99 -2.76 -17.66
CA TRP A 88 3.19 -3.32 -16.57
C TRP A 88 2.55 -2.24 -15.70
N VAL A 89 3.23 -1.14 -15.39
CA VAL A 89 2.65 -0.01 -14.64
C VAL A 89 1.45 0.58 -15.39
N LEU A 90 1.54 0.79 -16.72
CA LEU A 90 0.48 1.40 -17.50
C LEU A 90 -0.69 0.44 -17.75
N ILE A 91 -0.42 -0.75 -18.28
CA ILE A 91 -1.46 -1.73 -18.60
C ILE A 91 -2.07 -2.31 -17.31
N GLY A 92 -1.23 -2.72 -16.38
CA GLY A 92 -1.64 -3.24 -15.08
C GLY A 92 -2.42 -2.19 -14.28
N GLY A 93 -1.93 -0.96 -14.24
CA GLY A 93 -2.60 0.13 -13.52
C GLY A 93 -3.99 0.42 -14.06
N ILE A 94 -4.15 0.60 -15.37
CA ILE A 94 -5.43 0.98 -16.00
C ILE A 94 -6.44 -0.18 -15.96
N PHE A 95 -6.05 -1.35 -16.47
CA PHE A 95 -7.00 -2.44 -16.73
C PHE A 95 -7.14 -3.43 -15.57
N PHE A 96 -6.17 -3.48 -14.67
CA PHE A 96 -6.14 -4.40 -13.54
C PHE A 96 -6.35 -3.66 -12.22
N GLY A 97 -5.39 -2.83 -11.80
CA GLY A 97 -5.39 -2.18 -10.49
C GLY A 97 -6.55 -1.22 -10.28
N ALA A 98 -6.69 -0.21 -11.16
CA ALA A 98 -7.75 0.77 -11.01
C ALA A 98 -9.15 0.15 -11.17
N THR A 99 -9.29 -0.87 -12.04
CA THR A 99 -10.53 -1.64 -12.19
C THR A 99 -10.84 -2.45 -10.93
N HIS A 100 -9.83 -3.05 -10.30
CA HIS A 100 -9.94 -3.78 -9.06
C HIS A 100 -10.39 -2.86 -7.91
N ASP A 101 -9.73 -1.72 -7.75
CA ASP A 101 -9.97 -0.79 -6.64
C ASP A 101 -11.36 -0.15 -6.74
N PHE A 102 -11.71 0.31 -7.94
CA PHE A 102 -13.05 0.85 -8.20
C PHE A 102 -14.13 -0.23 -8.03
N GLY A 103 -13.88 -1.45 -8.50
CA GLY A 103 -14.80 -2.58 -8.35
C GLY A 103 -15.05 -2.94 -6.90
N ALA A 104 -13.99 -2.99 -6.08
CA ALA A 104 -14.08 -3.28 -4.66
C ALA A 104 -14.87 -2.20 -3.89
N LEU A 105 -14.57 -0.91 -4.17
CA LEU A 105 -15.30 0.20 -3.57
C LEU A 105 -16.76 0.20 -3.99
N PHE A 106 -17.04 0.07 -5.29
CA PHE A 106 -18.39 0.08 -5.82
C PHE A 106 -19.24 -1.09 -5.29
N ALA A 107 -18.68 -2.30 -5.25
CA ALA A 107 -19.36 -3.45 -4.67
C ALA A 107 -19.68 -3.25 -3.19
N SER A 108 -18.74 -2.69 -2.42
CA SER A 108 -18.95 -2.40 -1.00
C SER A 108 -20.03 -1.34 -0.78
N LEU A 109 -20.03 -0.25 -1.55
CA LEU A 109 -21.07 0.79 -1.48
C LEU A 109 -22.47 0.22 -1.72
N ARG A 110 -22.62 -0.64 -2.72
CA ARG A 110 -23.90 -1.30 -3.05
C ARG A 110 -24.30 -2.40 -2.06
N ASN A 111 -23.40 -2.79 -1.14
CA ASN A 111 -23.64 -3.74 -0.08
C ASN A 111 -23.45 -3.10 1.31
N LYS A 112 -23.97 -1.88 1.51
CA LYS A 112 -24.02 -1.18 2.82
C LYS A 112 -22.63 -1.00 3.48
N GLY A 113 -21.59 -0.79 2.71
CA GLY A 113 -20.22 -0.65 3.22
C GLY A 113 -19.60 -1.95 3.74
N GLN A 114 -20.13 -3.10 3.35
CA GLN A 114 -19.63 -4.41 3.77
C GLN A 114 -18.24 -4.70 3.21
N SER A 115 -17.46 -5.50 3.97
CA SER A 115 -16.14 -5.97 3.53
C SER A 115 -16.23 -6.89 2.30
N ILE A 116 -15.12 -7.03 1.57
CA ILE A 116 -15.03 -8.02 0.47
C ILE A 116 -15.33 -9.45 0.98
N GLY A 117 -14.98 -9.75 2.24
CA GLY A 117 -15.31 -11.04 2.86
C GLY A 117 -16.81 -11.31 2.95
N GLU A 118 -17.59 -10.30 3.35
CA GLU A 118 -19.07 -10.40 3.40
C GLU A 118 -19.69 -10.45 2.00
N ILE A 119 -19.12 -9.70 1.05
CA ILE A 119 -19.54 -9.77 -0.36
C ILE A 119 -19.28 -11.17 -0.93
N ILE A 120 -18.19 -11.83 -0.57
CA ILE A 120 -17.91 -13.23 -0.93
C ILE A 120 -18.96 -14.17 -0.29
N GLU A 121 -19.33 -13.95 0.98
CA GLU A 121 -20.35 -14.77 1.64
C GLU A 121 -21.68 -14.74 0.87
N THR A 122 -22.14 -13.55 0.51
CA THR A 122 -23.40 -13.35 -0.19
C THR A 122 -23.37 -13.81 -1.64
N SER A 123 -22.21 -13.78 -2.30
CA SER A 123 -22.06 -14.07 -3.73
C SER A 123 -21.62 -15.50 -4.02
N ILE A 124 -20.75 -16.08 -3.19
CA ILE A 124 -20.15 -17.40 -3.39
C ILE A 124 -20.60 -18.37 -2.27
N GLY A 125 -20.47 -17.95 -1.00
CA GLY A 125 -20.95 -18.73 0.13
C GLY A 125 -20.07 -18.62 1.39
N LYS A 126 -20.59 -19.15 2.50
CA LYS A 126 -19.96 -19.06 3.83
C LYS A 126 -18.56 -19.70 3.91
N ARG A 127 -18.36 -20.82 3.21
CA ARG A 127 -17.04 -21.49 3.18
C ARG A 127 -16.01 -20.62 2.49
N ALA A 128 -16.36 -20.03 1.34
CA ALA A 128 -15.50 -19.10 0.60
C ALA A 128 -15.13 -17.87 1.45
N LYS A 129 -16.07 -17.30 2.23
CA LYS A 129 -15.78 -16.22 3.18
C LYS A 129 -14.69 -16.62 4.17
N ARG A 130 -14.83 -17.77 4.84
CA ARG A 130 -13.84 -18.21 5.84
C ARG A 130 -12.45 -18.42 5.22
N LEU A 131 -12.39 -19.02 4.03
CA LEU A 131 -11.13 -19.21 3.30
C LEU A 131 -10.51 -17.86 2.94
N PHE A 132 -11.33 -16.91 2.46
CA PHE A 132 -10.88 -15.56 2.12
C PHE A 132 -10.37 -14.80 3.35
N LEU A 133 -11.10 -14.81 4.47
CA LEU A 133 -10.69 -14.13 5.70
C LEU A 133 -9.37 -14.69 6.25
N THR A 134 -9.19 -16.01 6.21
CA THR A 134 -7.92 -16.64 6.60
C THR A 134 -6.78 -16.20 5.67
N PHE A 135 -7.02 -16.22 4.36
CA PHE A 135 -6.05 -15.77 3.36
C PHE A 135 -5.69 -14.29 3.56
N ALA A 136 -6.70 -13.42 3.68
CA ALA A 136 -6.52 -11.99 3.85
C ALA A 136 -5.79 -11.66 5.16
N TYR A 137 -6.10 -12.35 6.25
CA TYR A 137 -5.41 -12.18 7.52
C TYR A 137 -3.92 -12.53 7.43
N LEU A 138 -3.59 -13.69 6.85
CA LEU A 138 -2.18 -14.08 6.64
C LEU A 138 -1.44 -13.07 5.76
N THR A 139 -2.08 -12.60 4.69
CA THR A 139 -1.51 -11.56 3.82
C THR A 139 -1.30 -10.25 4.58
N LEU A 140 -2.25 -9.83 5.40
CA LEU A 140 -2.13 -8.60 6.22
C LEU A 140 -1.01 -8.71 7.27
N ILE A 141 -0.76 -9.88 7.84
CA ILE A 141 0.43 -10.10 8.70
C ILE A 141 1.72 -9.85 7.90
N LEU A 142 1.80 -10.32 6.65
CA LEU A 142 2.94 -10.04 5.78
C LEU A 142 3.07 -8.55 5.45
N VAL A 143 1.95 -7.85 5.24
CA VAL A 143 1.93 -6.38 5.05
C VAL A 143 2.48 -5.67 6.29
N VAL A 144 2.00 -6.04 7.47
CA VAL A 144 2.48 -5.48 8.76
C VAL A 144 3.97 -5.73 8.92
N ALA A 145 4.43 -6.96 8.68
CA ALA A 145 5.83 -7.34 8.77
C ALA A 145 6.73 -6.53 7.81
N ALA A 146 6.34 -6.42 6.54
CA ALA A 146 7.11 -5.71 5.52
C ALA A 146 7.19 -4.21 5.81
N PHE A 147 6.05 -3.57 6.09
CA PHE A 147 6.01 -2.13 6.29
C PHE A 147 6.60 -1.71 7.64
N ALA A 148 6.44 -2.49 8.71
CA ALA A 148 7.12 -2.23 9.98
C ALA A 148 8.65 -2.29 9.81
N SER A 149 9.15 -3.27 9.05
CA SER A 149 10.59 -3.37 8.74
C SER A 149 11.09 -2.18 7.90
N ILE A 150 10.30 -1.71 6.92
CA ILE A 150 10.66 -0.52 6.14
C ILE A 150 10.72 0.72 7.05
N VAL A 151 9.69 0.97 7.86
CA VAL A 151 9.64 2.11 8.79
C VAL A 151 10.81 2.06 9.76
N ALA A 152 11.07 0.92 10.40
CA ALA A 152 12.21 0.76 11.30
C ALA A 152 13.55 1.03 10.61
N ASN A 153 13.70 0.64 9.34
CA ASN A 153 14.90 0.91 8.55
C ASN A 153 15.08 2.40 8.22
N THR A 154 14.00 3.18 8.10
CA THR A 154 14.08 4.65 7.91
C THR A 154 14.39 5.41 9.20
N PHE A 155 14.33 4.76 10.36
CA PHE A 155 14.58 5.36 11.67
C PHE A 155 15.89 4.91 12.33
N LYS A 156 16.39 3.71 11.96
CA LYS A 156 17.52 3.08 12.64
C LYS A 156 18.82 3.87 12.55
N ALA A 157 19.58 3.86 13.65
CA ALA A 157 20.95 4.34 13.66
C ALA A 157 21.92 3.38 12.94
N THR A 158 22.98 3.94 12.39
CA THR A 158 24.15 3.23 11.88
C THR A 158 25.21 3.16 12.97
N TYR A 159 25.89 2.03 13.08
CA TYR A 159 26.93 1.82 14.09
C TYR A 159 28.27 1.63 13.40
N THR A 160 29.31 2.15 14.03
CA THR A 160 30.72 1.94 13.66
C THR A 160 31.17 0.52 14.03
N ALA A 161 32.32 0.09 13.55
CA ALA A 161 32.84 -1.27 13.81
C ALA A 161 33.12 -1.56 15.29
N ASP A 162 33.34 -0.53 16.10
CA ASP A 162 33.54 -0.58 17.55
C ASP A 162 32.22 -0.49 18.36
N GLY A 163 31.06 -0.48 17.67
CA GLY A 163 29.73 -0.46 18.29
C GLY A 163 29.23 0.90 18.73
N ALA A 164 29.97 1.98 18.47
CA ALA A 164 29.50 3.35 18.72
C ALA A 164 28.51 3.79 17.63
N VAL A 165 27.64 4.75 17.97
CA VAL A 165 26.72 5.33 16.98
C VAL A 165 27.49 6.24 16.03
N ASP A 166 27.39 5.97 14.73
CA ASP A 166 27.81 6.91 13.70
C ASP A 166 26.74 8.00 13.55
N VAL A 167 26.95 9.12 14.24
CA VAL A 167 26.00 10.24 14.27
C VAL A 167 25.82 10.86 12.88
N ALA A 168 26.88 10.99 12.11
CA ALA A 168 26.82 11.59 10.78
C ALA A 168 25.99 10.73 9.81
N ALA A 169 26.25 9.43 9.75
CA ALA A 169 25.51 8.49 8.92
C ALA A 169 24.07 8.26 9.40
N SER A 170 23.79 8.50 10.70
CA SER A 170 22.47 8.29 11.32
C SER A 170 21.58 9.52 11.31
N SER A 171 22.11 10.73 11.05
CA SER A 171 21.41 12.00 11.23
C SER A 171 20.10 12.08 10.44
N ALA A 172 20.09 11.68 9.16
CA ALA A 172 18.89 11.71 8.33
C ALA A 172 17.78 10.79 8.87
N ASN A 173 18.14 9.60 9.34
CA ASN A 173 17.19 8.63 9.91
C ASN A 173 16.67 9.11 11.28
N ALA A 174 17.54 9.64 12.14
CA ALA A 174 17.16 10.20 13.43
C ALA A 174 16.22 11.41 13.26
N SER A 175 16.47 12.28 12.28
CA SER A 175 15.59 13.38 11.90
C SER A 175 14.22 12.87 11.47
N THR A 176 14.19 11.85 10.61
CA THR A 176 12.94 11.22 10.14
C THR A 176 12.11 10.65 11.29
N ALA A 177 12.78 9.96 12.24
CA ALA A 177 12.12 9.42 13.43
C ALA A 177 11.53 10.54 14.31
N MET A 178 12.31 11.60 14.58
CA MET A 178 11.88 12.73 15.41
C MET A 178 10.69 13.47 14.78
N ILE A 179 10.76 13.77 13.47
CA ILE A 179 9.66 14.42 12.76
C ILE A 179 8.40 13.56 12.79
N SER A 180 8.53 12.24 12.59
CA SER A 180 7.40 11.31 12.64
C SER A 180 6.70 11.29 14.00
N ILE A 181 7.47 11.35 15.09
CA ILE A 181 6.92 11.43 16.46
C ILE A 181 6.17 12.75 16.66
N LEU A 182 6.78 13.88 16.29
CA LEU A 182 6.14 15.19 16.37
C LEU A 182 4.87 15.24 15.54
N PHE A 183 4.89 14.64 14.37
CA PHE A 183 3.74 14.57 13.47
C PHE A 183 2.54 13.82 14.05
N ILE A 184 2.76 12.75 14.82
CA ILE A 184 1.69 12.03 15.53
C ILE A 184 1.00 12.96 16.53
N VAL A 185 1.77 13.74 17.31
CA VAL A 185 1.23 14.70 18.27
C VAL A 185 0.39 15.78 17.56
N VAL A 186 0.90 16.31 16.45
CA VAL A 186 0.18 17.30 15.63
C VAL A 186 -1.12 16.73 15.05
N ALA A 187 -1.10 15.48 14.58
CA ALA A 187 -2.28 14.83 14.04
C ALA A 187 -3.40 14.66 15.09
N ILE A 188 -3.05 14.28 16.32
CA ILE A 188 -4.00 14.16 17.44
C ILE A 188 -4.61 15.56 17.77
N ALA A 189 -3.75 16.59 17.86
CA ALA A 189 -4.21 17.95 18.09
C ALA A 189 -5.13 18.45 16.96
N PHE A 190 -4.74 18.22 15.71
CA PHE A 190 -5.56 18.55 14.53
C PHE A 190 -6.94 17.88 14.57
N GLY A 191 -6.97 16.57 14.86
CA GLY A 191 -8.22 15.81 15.00
C GLY A 191 -9.13 16.40 16.07
N PHE A 192 -8.57 16.75 17.23
CA PHE A 192 -9.32 17.38 18.30
C PHE A 192 -9.92 18.73 17.88
N PHE A 193 -9.14 19.60 17.25
CA PHE A 193 -9.63 20.92 16.82
C PHE A 193 -10.68 20.84 15.72
N VAL A 194 -10.50 19.96 14.74
CA VAL A 194 -11.42 19.80 13.60
C VAL A 194 -12.72 19.14 14.04
N TYR A 195 -12.65 17.98 14.74
CA TYR A 195 -13.85 17.19 15.04
C TYR A 195 -14.55 17.58 16.34
N ARG A 196 -13.84 18.12 17.34
CA ARG A 196 -14.46 18.51 18.63
C ARG A 196 -14.75 20.00 18.73
N LYS A 197 -13.95 20.86 18.12
CA LYS A 197 -14.13 22.32 18.14
C LYS A 197 -14.77 22.87 16.88
N ASN A 198 -15.08 22.01 15.88
CA ASN A 198 -15.69 22.39 14.61
C ASN A 198 -14.96 23.52 13.87
N VAL A 199 -13.64 23.57 13.96
CA VAL A 199 -12.83 24.54 13.21
C VAL A 199 -12.97 24.26 11.72
N HIS A 200 -13.15 25.31 10.92
CA HIS A 200 -13.30 25.17 9.47
C HIS A 200 -12.08 24.47 8.87
N ILE A 201 -12.31 23.39 8.10
CA ILE A 201 -11.27 22.49 7.60
C ILE A 201 -10.14 23.23 6.84
N ALA A 202 -10.47 24.26 6.04
CA ALA A 202 -9.47 25.02 5.31
C ALA A 202 -8.49 25.76 6.23
N ILE A 203 -9.00 26.37 7.30
CA ILE A 203 -8.17 27.08 8.30
C ILE A 203 -7.30 26.06 9.05
N ALA A 204 -7.92 24.97 9.51
CA ALA A 204 -7.21 23.90 10.19
C ALA A 204 -6.10 23.31 9.29
N THR A 205 -6.36 23.15 7.98
CA THR A 205 -5.39 22.64 7.02
C THR A 205 -4.18 23.57 6.87
N VAL A 206 -4.41 24.87 6.69
CA VAL A 206 -3.30 25.86 6.58
C VAL A 206 -2.44 25.85 7.85
N ILE A 207 -3.08 25.85 9.01
CA ILE A 207 -2.38 25.76 10.30
C ILE A 207 -1.64 24.41 10.41
N GLY A 208 -2.31 23.30 10.09
CA GLY A 208 -1.74 21.97 10.15
C GLY A 208 -0.49 21.83 9.28
N VAL A 209 -0.55 22.30 8.02
CA VAL A 209 0.60 22.28 7.10
C VAL A 209 1.74 23.19 7.62
N ALA A 210 1.42 24.38 8.13
CA ALA A 210 2.42 25.25 8.73
C ALA A 210 3.12 24.60 9.94
N VAL A 211 2.36 23.91 10.80
CA VAL A 211 2.91 23.20 11.96
C VAL A 211 3.73 21.98 11.50
N ILE A 212 3.35 21.27 10.44
CA ILE A 212 4.19 20.20 9.85
C ILE A 212 5.54 20.76 9.40
N ILE A 213 5.54 21.89 8.69
CA ILE A 213 6.80 22.55 8.29
C ILE A 213 7.64 22.92 9.49
N ALA A 214 7.03 23.44 10.56
CA ALA A 214 7.74 23.70 11.81
C ALA A 214 8.30 22.42 12.46
N CYS A 215 7.54 21.33 12.49
CA CYS A 215 8.03 20.03 12.97
C CYS A 215 9.21 19.50 12.13
N MET A 216 9.18 19.71 10.82
CA MET A 216 10.30 19.36 9.93
C MET A 216 11.54 20.19 10.27
N ALA A 217 11.40 21.51 10.44
CA ALA A 217 12.51 22.37 10.85
C ALA A 217 13.08 21.97 12.22
N ILE A 218 12.21 21.64 13.20
CA ILE A 218 12.64 21.16 14.52
C ILE A 218 13.40 19.86 14.39
N GLY A 219 12.84 18.85 13.74
CA GLY A 219 13.45 17.52 13.66
C GLY A 219 14.74 17.47 12.83
N LEU A 220 14.89 18.34 11.81
CA LEU A 220 16.15 18.49 11.08
C LEU A 220 17.28 19.05 11.95
N ASN A 221 16.98 19.91 12.92
CA ASN A 221 17.97 20.54 13.78
C ASN A 221 18.11 19.85 15.17
N TRP A 222 17.10 19.12 15.62
CA TRP A 222 17.07 18.45 16.91
C TRP A 222 16.48 17.04 16.79
N HIS A 223 17.35 16.04 16.83
CA HIS A 223 17.01 14.62 16.64
C HIS A 223 17.86 13.72 17.54
N PRO A 224 17.61 13.70 18.85
CA PRO A 224 18.45 13.01 19.82
C PRO A 224 18.28 11.48 19.85
N LEU A 225 17.37 10.90 19.03
CA LEU A 225 17.00 9.49 19.10
C LEU A 225 17.81 8.65 18.12
N TYR A 226 18.86 8.01 18.62
CA TYR A 226 19.70 7.07 17.87
C TYR A 226 19.50 5.66 18.41
N LEU A 227 18.52 4.93 17.89
CA LEU A 227 18.14 3.58 18.35
C LEU A 227 18.40 2.53 17.28
N SER A 228 18.56 1.27 17.72
CA SER A 228 18.72 0.12 16.81
C SER A 228 17.45 -0.17 16.02
N GLY A 229 17.58 -0.91 14.91
CA GLY A 229 16.44 -1.34 14.10
C GLY A 229 15.44 -2.18 14.92
N ASP A 230 15.93 -3.08 15.76
CA ASP A 230 15.09 -3.95 16.59
C ASP A 230 14.30 -3.14 17.64
N THR A 231 14.94 -2.15 18.25
CA THR A 231 14.26 -1.24 19.19
C THR A 231 13.16 -0.45 18.48
N TRP A 232 13.42 0.05 17.27
CA TRP A 232 12.40 0.72 16.47
C TRP A 232 11.27 -0.21 16.06
N MET A 233 11.55 -1.47 15.73
CA MET A 233 10.51 -2.47 15.45
C MET A 233 9.55 -2.63 16.62
N ILE A 234 10.06 -2.69 17.85
CA ILE A 234 9.24 -2.80 19.07
C ILE A 234 8.42 -1.52 19.29
N ILE A 235 9.04 -0.34 19.17
CA ILE A 235 8.36 0.96 19.33
C ILE A 235 7.23 1.12 18.31
N VAL A 236 7.50 0.80 17.03
CA VAL A 236 6.50 0.81 15.97
C VAL A 236 5.38 -0.20 16.27
N GLY A 237 5.72 -1.39 16.77
CA GLY A 237 4.75 -2.40 17.19
C GLY A 237 3.79 -1.87 18.27
N ILE A 238 4.32 -1.23 19.32
CA ILE A 238 3.51 -0.61 20.38
C ILE A 238 2.62 0.49 19.80
N TYR A 239 3.17 1.34 18.95
CA TYR A 239 2.43 2.42 18.31
C TYR A 239 1.25 1.92 17.48
N ILE A 240 1.46 0.93 16.61
CA ILE A 240 0.38 0.40 15.76
C ILE A 240 -0.67 -0.37 16.56
N ALA A 241 -0.28 -0.99 17.69
CA ALA A 241 -1.24 -1.61 18.61
C ALA A 241 -2.20 -0.57 19.19
N ILE A 242 -1.68 0.55 19.70
CA ILE A 242 -2.48 1.65 20.22
C ILE A 242 -3.34 2.27 19.11
N ALA A 243 -2.74 2.58 17.95
CA ALA A 243 -3.43 3.19 16.83
C ALA A 243 -4.56 2.32 16.26
N SER A 244 -4.41 1.00 16.29
CA SER A 244 -5.42 0.06 15.79
C SER A 244 -6.72 0.08 16.60
N VAL A 245 -6.65 0.29 17.91
CA VAL A 245 -7.84 0.31 18.80
C VAL A 245 -8.40 1.72 19.05
N THR A 246 -7.64 2.75 18.68
CA THR A 246 -8.08 4.15 18.83
C THR A 246 -9.15 4.48 17.78
N PRO A 247 -10.22 5.25 18.12
CA PRO A 247 -11.20 5.73 17.15
C PRO A 247 -10.56 6.44 15.96
N VAL A 248 -11.11 6.24 14.74
CA VAL A 248 -10.50 6.73 13.49
C VAL A 248 -10.33 8.25 13.45
N TRP A 249 -11.29 9.00 14.01
CA TRP A 249 -11.30 10.45 14.02
C TRP A 249 -10.22 11.09 14.91
N ILE A 250 -9.68 10.35 15.91
CA ILE A 250 -8.65 10.86 16.83
C ILE A 250 -7.28 10.87 16.16
N LEU A 251 -6.93 9.79 15.50
CA LEU A 251 -5.56 9.58 15.00
C LEU A 251 -5.53 9.28 13.50
N LEU A 252 -6.31 8.33 13.02
CA LEU A 252 -6.19 7.79 11.66
C LEU A 252 -6.54 8.86 10.62
N GLN A 253 -7.78 9.37 10.62
CA GLN A 253 -8.24 10.36 9.65
C GLN A 253 -7.37 11.64 9.64
N PRO A 254 -7.10 12.32 10.78
CA PRO A 254 -6.32 13.54 10.77
C PRO A 254 -4.87 13.32 10.37
N ARG A 255 -4.25 12.20 10.84
CA ARG A 255 -2.89 11.88 10.47
C ARG A 255 -2.76 11.58 8.98
N ASP A 256 -3.65 10.76 8.43
CA ASP A 256 -3.58 10.34 7.03
C ASP A 256 -3.90 11.52 6.10
N TYR A 257 -4.84 12.38 6.48
CA TYR A 257 -5.11 13.63 5.78
C TYR A 257 -3.87 14.54 5.74
N LEU A 258 -3.21 14.75 6.87
CA LEU A 258 -2.00 15.56 6.94
C LEU A 258 -0.81 14.88 6.21
N SER A 259 -0.69 13.55 6.31
CA SER A 259 0.34 12.78 5.57
C SER A 259 0.18 12.89 4.06
N SER A 260 -1.05 13.05 3.55
CA SER A 260 -1.28 13.21 2.12
C SER A 260 -0.60 14.45 1.54
N PHE A 261 -0.45 15.53 2.32
CA PHE A 261 0.29 16.72 1.88
C PHE A 261 1.79 16.46 1.73
N LEU A 262 2.37 15.60 2.60
CA LEU A 262 3.77 15.17 2.42
C LEU A 262 3.92 14.32 1.16
N LEU A 263 2.97 13.43 0.88
CA LEU A 263 2.97 12.58 -0.30
C LEU A 263 2.83 13.40 -1.59
N TYR A 264 1.83 14.29 -1.65
CA TYR A 264 1.68 15.19 -2.79
C TYR A 264 2.87 16.14 -2.95
N GLY A 265 3.39 16.68 -1.84
CA GLY A 265 4.59 17.50 -1.82
C GLY A 265 5.81 16.77 -2.39
N MET A 266 6.01 15.51 -1.98
CA MET A 266 7.06 14.64 -2.51
C MET A 266 6.93 14.45 -4.02
N MET A 267 5.71 14.17 -4.52
CA MET A 267 5.47 14.00 -5.95
C MET A 267 5.71 15.29 -6.72
N ILE A 268 5.27 16.44 -6.19
CA ILE A 268 5.50 17.76 -6.80
C ILE A 268 6.98 18.07 -6.87
N VAL A 269 7.73 17.85 -5.78
CA VAL A 269 9.20 18.05 -5.76
C VAL A 269 9.87 17.15 -6.80
N ALA A 270 9.45 15.88 -6.89
CA ALA A 270 9.99 14.96 -7.89
C ALA A 270 9.70 15.41 -9.34
N ILE A 271 8.47 15.87 -9.60
CA ILE A 271 8.08 16.41 -10.91
C ILE A 271 8.91 17.67 -11.23
N ILE A 272 9.08 18.60 -10.28
CA ILE A 272 9.92 19.78 -10.43
C ILE A 272 11.37 19.37 -10.74
N GLY A 273 11.92 18.39 -10.02
CA GLY A 273 13.26 17.87 -10.26
C GLY A 273 13.43 17.30 -11.68
N ILE A 274 12.46 16.48 -12.14
CA ILE A 274 12.49 15.88 -13.47
C ILE A 274 12.37 16.97 -14.57
N PHE A 275 11.43 17.91 -14.43
CA PHE A 275 11.24 18.98 -15.41
C PHE A 275 12.37 20.02 -15.39
N GLY A 276 12.93 20.34 -14.22
CA GLY A 276 14.00 21.34 -14.10
C GLY A 276 15.37 20.83 -14.54
N ALA A 277 15.66 19.55 -14.28
CA ALA A 277 16.94 18.95 -14.65
C ALA A 277 16.97 18.37 -16.07
N HIS A 278 15.82 18.09 -16.68
CA HIS A 278 15.71 17.37 -17.97
C HIS A 278 16.63 16.14 -18.07
N PRO A 279 16.65 15.23 -17.05
CA PRO A 279 17.65 14.21 -16.96
C PRO A 279 17.50 13.16 -18.07
N THR A 280 18.65 12.71 -18.58
CA THR A 280 18.70 11.46 -19.35
C THR A 280 18.73 10.30 -18.38
N ILE A 281 17.93 9.28 -18.64
CA ILE A 281 17.96 8.02 -17.89
C ILE A 281 18.88 7.02 -18.60
N ASP A 282 19.81 6.43 -17.85
CA ASP A 282 20.84 5.54 -18.40
C ASP A 282 20.42 4.07 -18.34
N ILE A 283 19.29 3.77 -17.71
CA ILE A 283 18.72 2.44 -17.67
C ILE A 283 18.40 1.93 -19.09
N PRO A 284 18.82 0.70 -19.45
CA PRO A 284 18.48 0.09 -20.73
C PRO A 284 16.97 -0.06 -20.94
N ALA A 285 16.52 0.01 -22.19
CA ALA A 285 15.11 -0.26 -22.51
C ALA A 285 14.70 -1.68 -22.11
N PHE A 286 15.58 -2.63 -22.37
CA PHE A 286 15.47 -4.04 -21.97
C PHE A 286 16.84 -4.56 -21.60
N THR A 287 16.96 -5.31 -20.51
CA THR A 287 18.22 -5.91 -20.06
C THR A 287 18.29 -7.39 -20.43
N SER A 288 17.43 -8.21 -19.81
CA SER A 288 17.36 -9.66 -20.06
C SER A 288 16.04 -10.23 -19.54
N PHE A 289 15.69 -11.45 -20.00
CA PHE A 289 14.56 -12.22 -19.43
C PHE A 289 14.89 -12.88 -18.09
N VAL A 290 16.16 -12.96 -17.72
CA VAL A 290 16.60 -13.56 -16.46
C VAL A 290 17.55 -12.58 -15.77
N ASP A 291 17.17 -12.13 -14.58
CA ASP A 291 18.05 -11.33 -13.73
C ASP A 291 19.17 -12.20 -13.16
N LYS A 292 20.41 -11.76 -13.34
CA LYS A 292 21.62 -12.44 -12.85
C LYS A 292 22.14 -11.86 -11.53
N GLY A 293 21.45 -10.90 -10.93
CA GLY A 293 21.89 -10.22 -9.72
C GLY A 293 23.12 -9.32 -9.92
N THR A 294 23.37 -8.87 -11.14
CA THR A 294 24.49 -7.95 -11.46
C THR A 294 24.17 -6.49 -11.20
N VAL A 295 22.89 -6.19 -11.00
CA VAL A 295 22.35 -4.85 -10.72
C VAL A 295 21.51 -4.91 -9.45
N GLY A 296 21.29 -3.78 -8.81
CA GLY A 296 20.49 -3.69 -7.60
C GLY A 296 21.17 -4.32 -6.38
N SER A 297 20.41 -5.03 -5.57
CA SER A 297 20.91 -5.63 -4.32
C SER A 297 21.89 -6.78 -4.49
N GLY A 298 22.18 -7.22 -5.70
CA GLY A 298 22.97 -8.41 -5.97
C GLY A 298 22.22 -9.74 -5.76
N VAL A 299 20.98 -9.68 -5.30
CA VAL A 299 20.10 -10.86 -5.17
C VAL A 299 19.24 -10.94 -6.44
N SER A 300 19.39 -12.04 -7.19
CA SER A 300 18.62 -12.25 -8.42
C SER A 300 17.13 -12.37 -8.13
N LEU A 301 16.31 -11.67 -8.92
CA LEU A 301 14.86 -11.84 -8.96
C LEU A 301 14.41 -13.06 -9.77
N GLY A 302 15.35 -13.72 -10.48
CA GLY A 302 15.07 -14.85 -11.34
C GLY A 302 14.53 -14.46 -12.71
N THR A 303 13.58 -15.23 -13.24
CA THR A 303 12.96 -14.97 -14.54
C THR A 303 11.99 -13.80 -14.49
N MET A 304 11.96 -12.97 -15.56
CA MET A 304 11.06 -11.82 -15.67
C MET A 304 9.59 -12.22 -15.46
N PHE A 305 9.17 -13.35 -15.99
CA PHE A 305 7.90 -13.97 -15.61
C PHE A 305 8.16 -15.06 -14.56
N PRO A 306 7.57 -14.99 -13.37
CA PRO A 306 6.56 -14.04 -12.89
C PRO A 306 7.14 -12.81 -12.15
N ALA A 307 8.46 -12.71 -11.94
CA ALA A 307 9.07 -11.79 -10.99
C ALA A 307 8.73 -10.31 -11.27
N LEU A 308 8.78 -9.85 -12.52
CA LEU A 308 8.42 -8.47 -12.88
C LEU A 308 7.05 -8.08 -12.30
N PHE A 309 6.06 -8.94 -12.52
CA PHE A 309 4.66 -8.66 -12.18
C PHE A 309 4.44 -8.57 -10.67
N VAL A 310 5.03 -9.50 -9.91
CA VAL A 310 4.86 -9.53 -8.45
C VAL A 310 5.76 -8.55 -7.71
N THR A 311 6.92 -8.19 -8.28
CA THR A 311 7.85 -7.25 -7.66
C THR A 311 7.32 -5.83 -7.72
N ILE A 312 6.71 -5.40 -8.83
CA ILE A 312 6.11 -4.06 -8.98
C ILE A 312 4.94 -3.89 -7.98
N ALA A 313 4.22 -4.96 -7.69
CA ALA A 313 3.14 -4.98 -6.68
C ALA A 313 2.21 -3.76 -6.80
N CYS A 314 2.11 -2.96 -5.74
CA CYS A 314 1.17 -1.84 -5.64
C CYS A 314 1.28 -0.81 -6.78
N GLY A 315 2.44 -0.65 -7.44
CA GLY A 315 2.60 0.26 -8.59
C GLY A 315 1.78 -0.12 -9.84
N ALA A 316 1.18 -1.32 -9.87
CA ALA A 316 0.32 -1.77 -10.97
C ALA A 316 -1.01 -2.36 -10.47
N ILE A 317 -1.02 -3.20 -9.44
CA ILE A 317 -2.21 -3.77 -8.81
C ILE A 317 -1.86 -4.27 -7.40
N SER A 318 -2.77 -4.04 -6.45
CA SER A 318 -2.61 -4.46 -5.05
C SER A 318 -3.91 -4.98 -4.45
N GLY A 319 -3.87 -6.16 -3.85
CA GLY A 319 -5.03 -6.73 -3.16
C GLY A 319 -5.38 -6.00 -1.87
N PHE A 320 -4.39 -5.42 -1.20
CA PHE A 320 -4.60 -4.59 -0.02
C PHE A 320 -5.55 -3.42 -0.28
N HIS A 321 -5.55 -2.86 -1.50
CA HIS A 321 -6.44 -1.76 -1.89
C HIS A 321 -7.92 -2.14 -1.79
N SER A 322 -8.31 -3.38 -2.16
CA SER A 322 -9.70 -3.81 -2.01
C SER A 322 -10.15 -3.88 -0.56
N LEU A 323 -9.24 -4.21 0.35
CA LEU A 323 -9.51 -4.21 1.78
C LEU A 323 -9.65 -2.79 2.33
N VAL A 324 -8.81 -1.84 1.88
CA VAL A 324 -8.94 -0.41 2.20
C VAL A 324 -10.23 0.15 1.63
N ALA A 325 -10.51 -0.10 0.35
CA ALA A 325 -11.69 0.39 -0.34
C ALA A 325 -12.99 -0.06 0.33
N SER A 326 -13.10 -1.36 0.68
CA SER A 326 -14.29 -1.95 1.30
C SER A 326 -14.32 -1.86 2.83
N GLY A 327 -13.15 -1.78 3.47
CA GLY A 327 -13.03 -1.78 4.93
C GLY A 327 -13.11 -0.40 5.58
N THR A 328 -12.69 0.65 4.86
CA THR A 328 -12.64 2.02 5.39
C THR A 328 -13.27 3.04 4.47
N THR A 329 -12.88 3.09 3.19
CA THR A 329 -13.28 4.16 2.26
C THR A 329 -14.78 4.16 1.97
N SER A 330 -15.38 2.98 1.76
CA SER A 330 -16.82 2.83 1.50
C SER A 330 -17.70 3.31 2.65
N LYS A 331 -17.17 3.26 3.87
CA LYS A 331 -17.85 3.70 5.09
C LYS A 331 -17.77 5.20 5.33
N GLN A 332 -16.97 5.91 4.55
CA GLN A 332 -16.71 7.33 4.69
C GLN A 332 -17.09 8.14 3.44
N LEU A 333 -17.49 7.47 2.36
CA LEU A 333 -17.81 8.12 1.09
C LEU A 333 -19.12 8.91 1.19
N ASP A 334 -19.02 10.24 1.05
CA ASP A 334 -20.16 11.16 1.13
C ASP A 334 -21.13 10.98 -0.06
N ARG A 335 -20.60 10.90 -1.28
CA ARG A 335 -21.41 10.78 -2.49
C ARG A 335 -20.92 9.65 -3.38
N GLU A 336 -21.82 8.84 -3.90
CA GLU A 336 -21.49 7.69 -4.75
C GLU A 336 -20.62 8.07 -5.97
N LYS A 337 -20.85 9.24 -6.57
CA LYS A 337 -20.10 9.73 -7.73
C LYS A 337 -18.61 9.93 -7.46
N ASP A 338 -18.23 10.14 -6.19
CA ASP A 338 -16.84 10.34 -5.79
C ASP A 338 -16.07 9.01 -5.74
N ALA A 339 -16.72 7.85 -5.91
CA ALA A 339 -16.07 6.54 -5.91
C ALA A 339 -15.08 6.36 -7.07
N LEU A 340 -15.42 6.87 -8.28
CA LEU A 340 -14.52 6.75 -9.43
C LEU A 340 -13.23 7.58 -9.25
N PRO A 341 -13.26 8.87 -8.94
CA PRO A 341 -12.02 9.62 -8.73
C PRO A 341 -11.22 9.11 -7.53
N ILE A 342 -11.85 8.66 -6.45
CA ILE A 342 -11.14 8.21 -5.25
C ILE A 342 -10.46 6.87 -5.49
N ALA A 343 -11.18 5.82 -5.93
CA ALA A 343 -10.59 4.51 -6.08
C ALA A 343 -9.84 4.35 -7.41
N TYR A 344 -10.51 4.56 -8.55
CA TYR A 344 -9.88 4.43 -9.85
C TYR A 344 -8.78 5.49 -10.06
N GLY A 345 -9.10 6.76 -9.76
CA GLY A 345 -8.17 7.88 -9.86
C GLY A 345 -6.99 7.75 -8.89
N GLY A 346 -7.24 7.34 -7.65
CA GLY A 346 -6.21 7.08 -6.64
C GLY A 346 -5.16 6.09 -7.11
N MET A 347 -5.58 4.95 -7.67
CA MET A 347 -4.68 3.95 -8.23
C MET A 347 -3.85 4.51 -9.41
N LEU A 348 -4.43 5.33 -10.27
CA LEU A 348 -3.66 5.92 -11.38
C LEU A 348 -2.65 6.97 -10.90
N ILE A 349 -2.94 7.73 -9.85
CA ILE A 349 -1.95 8.61 -9.21
C ILE A 349 -0.81 7.78 -8.62
N GLU A 350 -1.09 6.62 -8.07
CA GLU A 350 -0.06 5.69 -7.60
C GLU A 350 0.83 5.18 -8.74
N CYS A 351 0.26 4.92 -9.93
CA CYS A 351 1.03 4.60 -11.13
C CYS A 351 1.94 5.77 -11.56
N VAL A 352 1.53 7.04 -11.37
CA VAL A 352 2.42 8.19 -11.61
C VAL A 352 3.63 8.14 -10.67
N LEU A 353 3.44 7.81 -9.40
CA LEU A 353 4.54 7.64 -8.45
C LEU A 353 5.48 6.49 -8.87
N ALA A 354 4.93 5.40 -9.40
CA ALA A 354 5.72 4.31 -9.97
C ALA A 354 6.59 4.76 -11.17
N ILE A 355 6.03 5.60 -12.06
CA ILE A 355 6.78 6.19 -13.18
C ILE A 355 7.91 7.10 -12.68
N ILE A 356 7.63 7.96 -11.70
CA ILE A 356 8.64 8.81 -11.06
C ILE A 356 9.77 7.95 -10.47
N SER A 357 9.44 6.81 -9.88
CA SER A 357 10.42 5.88 -9.30
C SER A 357 11.32 5.24 -10.37
N VAL A 358 10.77 4.93 -11.56
CA VAL A 358 11.56 4.49 -12.71
C VAL A 358 12.51 5.61 -13.19
N CYS A 359 12.04 6.87 -13.22
CA CYS A 359 12.91 8.01 -13.55
C CYS A 359 14.04 8.15 -12.52
N ALA A 360 13.76 7.99 -11.23
CA ALA A 360 14.75 8.11 -10.17
C ALA A 360 15.86 7.05 -10.28
N VAL A 361 15.50 5.76 -10.38
CA VAL A 361 16.48 4.68 -10.55
C VAL A 361 17.23 4.78 -11.88
N GLY A 362 16.52 5.16 -12.95
CA GLY A 362 17.11 5.31 -14.27
C GLY A 362 18.17 6.41 -14.33
N TYR A 363 18.01 7.47 -13.52
CA TYR A 363 18.96 8.57 -13.43
C TYR A 363 20.27 8.21 -12.69
N ILE A 364 20.19 7.35 -11.68
CA ILE A 364 21.36 6.89 -10.91
C ILE A 364 21.73 5.42 -11.22
N TRP A 365 21.39 4.96 -12.43
CA TRP A 365 21.50 3.55 -12.82
C TRP A 365 22.88 2.95 -12.61
N SER A 366 23.95 3.72 -12.88
CA SER A 366 25.34 3.29 -12.69
C SER A 366 25.73 3.02 -11.24
N GLU A 367 24.99 3.61 -10.29
CA GLU A 367 25.19 3.41 -8.85
C GLU A 367 24.25 2.36 -8.24
N TYR A 368 23.24 1.92 -9.02
CA TYR A 368 22.31 0.87 -8.62
C TYR A 368 22.91 -0.51 -8.90
N VAL A 369 23.99 -0.82 -8.20
CA VAL A 369 24.79 -2.06 -8.33
C VAL A 369 25.17 -2.57 -6.94
N PRO A 370 25.52 -3.89 -6.80
CA PRO A 370 25.97 -4.43 -5.53
C PRO A 370 27.14 -3.62 -4.94
N GLY A 371 27.01 -3.22 -3.69
CA GLY A 371 27.96 -2.32 -3.02
C GLY A 371 27.72 -0.82 -3.23
N GLY A 372 26.79 -0.44 -4.11
CA GLY A 372 26.33 0.94 -4.30
C GLY A 372 25.05 1.25 -3.54
N ILE A 373 24.21 2.14 -4.10
CA ILE A 373 22.92 2.53 -3.52
C ILE A 373 21.86 1.49 -3.93
N VAL A 374 21.52 0.56 -3.03
CA VAL A 374 20.65 -0.58 -3.36
C VAL A 374 19.31 -0.60 -2.63
N THR A 375 19.17 0.16 -1.54
CA THR A 375 17.89 0.26 -0.82
C THR A 375 16.92 1.11 -1.64
N PRO A 376 15.76 0.59 -2.09
CA PRO A 376 14.89 1.30 -3.03
C PRO A 376 14.47 2.70 -2.58
N THR A 377 14.19 2.88 -1.28
CA THR A 377 13.86 4.20 -0.72
C THR A 377 15.02 5.18 -0.86
N ALA A 378 16.27 4.73 -0.62
CA ALA A 378 17.46 5.56 -0.80
C ALA A 378 17.72 5.87 -2.29
N VAL A 379 17.53 4.88 -3.18
CA VAL A 379 17.60 5.07 -4.64
C VAL A 379 16.64 6.17 -5.10
N PHE A 380 15.39 6.09 -4.65
CA PHE A 380 14.36 7.09 -4.95
C PHE A 380 14.79 8.48 -4.47
N ALA A 381 15.15 8.59 -3.18
CA ALA A 381 15.50 9.86 -2.56
C ALA A 381 16.76 10.46 -3.19
N THR A 382 17.81 9.66 -3.46
CA THR A 382 19.03 10.12 -4.11
C THR A 382 18.77 10.58 -5.55
N GLY A 383 18.04 9.78 -6.34
CA GLY A 383 17.74 10.11 -7.72
C GLY A 383 17.04 11.46 -7.84
N ILE A 384 15.96 11.65 -7.03
CA ILE A 384 15.17 12.88 -7.07
C ILE A 384 15.94 14.07 -6.47
N SER A 385 16.63 13.93 -5.33
CA SER A 385 17.36 15.04 -4.71
C SER A 385 18.49 15.57 -5.62
N ARG A 386 19.21 14.67 -6.29
CA ARG A 386 20.25 15.05 -7.27
C ARG A 386 19.69 15.70 -8.52
N MET A 387 18.51 15.29 -9.01
CA MET A 387 17.82 16.01 -10.09
C MET A 387 17.47 17.42 -9.63
N CYS A 388 16.91 17.60 -8.45
CA CYS A 388 16.59 18.92 -7.89
C CYS A 388 17.84 19.77 -7.71
N ALA A 389 18.97 19.21 -7.29
CA ALA A 389 20.23 19.93 -7.11
C ALA A 389 20.83 20.50 -8.40
N LYS A 390 20.42 19.99 -9.58
CA LYS A 390 20.78 20.60 -10.87
C LYS A 390 20.05 21.91 -11.17
N ILE A 391 19.00 22.20 -10.43
CA ILE A 391 18.24 23.45 -10.58
C ILE A 391 18.96 24.52 -9.76
N PRO A 392 19.38 25.65 -10.35
CA PRO A 392 20.29 26.60 -9.70
C PRO A 392 19.83 27.07 -8.32
N PHE A 393 18.55 27.34 -8.10
CA PHE A 393 18.04 27.81 -6.81
C PHE A 393 17.84 26.68 -5.77
N LEU A 394 17.96 25.40 -6.16
CA LEU A 394 17.89 24.24 -5.29
C LEU A 394 19.25 23.54 -5.08
N ALA A 395 20.32 24.01 -5.72
CA ALA A 395 21.63 23.35 -5.73
C ALA A 395 22.19 23.10 -4.31
N GLY A 396 21.92 24.01 -3.35
CA GLY A 396 22.33 23.85 -1.95
C GLY A 396 21.38 23.04 -1.06
N ALA A 397 20.25 22.58 -1.58
CA ALA A 397 19.19 21.93 -0.79
C ALA A 397 19.16 20.40 -0.94
N GLU A 398 20.13 19.77 -1.61
CA GLU A 398 20.13 18.34 -1.90
C GLU A 398 19.90 17.47 -0.66
N SER A 399 20.66 17.71 0.42
CA SER A 399 20.54 16.93 1.67
C SER A 399 19.19 17.12 2.37
N VAL A 400 18.65 18.32 2.33
CA VAL A 400 17.32 18.63 2.89
C VAL A 400 16.25 17.93 2.08
N ILE A 401 16.30 18.02 0.75
CA ILE A 401 15.36 17.34 -0.15
C ILE A 401 15.44 15.83 0.06
N TYR A 402 16.64 15.26 0.13
CA TYR A 402 16.83 13.84 0.43
C TYR A 402 16.11 13.43 1.73
N SER A 403 16.36 14.16 2.82
CA SER A 403 15.75 13.88 4.12
C SER A 403 14.22 14.00 4.08
N LEU A 404 13.68 14.99 3.36
CA LEU A 404 12.24 15.18 3.19
C LEU A 404 11.60 14.05 2.38
N LEU A 405 12.29 13.53 1.36
CA LEU A 405 11.81 12.39 0.56
C LEU A 405 11.77 11.11 1.42
N ILE A 406 12.82 10.84 2.20
CA ILE A 406 12.83 9.71 3.15
C ILE A 406 11.69 9.85 4.18
N LEU A 407 11.50 11.05 4.73
CA LEU A 407 10.40 11.34 5.66
C LEU A 407 9.03 11.04 5.04
N ALA A 408 8.79 11.53 3.82
CA ALA A 408 7.52 11.31 3.14
C ALA A 408 7.26 9.81 2.94
N VAL A 409 8.26 9.06 2.46
CA VAL A 409 8.16 7.60 2.30
C VAL A 409 7.86 6.92 3.64
N SER A 410 8.55 7.30 4.70
CA SER A 410 8.31 6.76 6.04
C SER A 410 6.90 7.07 6.56
N ALA A 411 6.42 8.29 6.38
CA ALA A 411 5.12 8.75 6.87
C ALA A 411 3.96 7.97 6.23
N PHE A 412 3.99 7.77 4.90
CA PHE A 412 2.91 7.01 4.27
C PHE A 412 3.06 5.49 4.48
N CYS A 413 4.27 4.94 4.61
CA CYS A 413 4.45 3.56 5.04
C CYS A 413 3.83 3.32 6.42
N LEU A 414 4.01 4.26 7.35
CA LEU A 414 3.42 4.19 8.68
C LEU A 414 1.88 4.30 8.62
N THR A 415 1.34 5.10 7.69
CA THR A 415 -0.11 5.18 7.44
C THR A 415 -0.67 3.84 6.97
N SER A 416 -0.09 3.24 5.92
CA SER A 416 -0.50 1.94 5.41
C SER A 416 -0.35 0.84 6.46
N LEU A 417 0.71 0.89 7.28
CA LEU A 417 0.95 -0.05 8.37
C LEU A 417 -0.15 -0.02 9.44
N VAL A 418 -0.58 1.18 9.88
CA VAL A 418 -1.67 1.31 10.86
C VAL A 418 -3.00 0.82 10.26
N THR A 419 -3.28 1.18 9.02
CA THR A 419 -4.48 0.72 8.31
C THR A 419 -4.47 -0.80 8.14
N ALA A 420 -3.34 -1.41 7.75
CA ALA A 420 -3.19 -2.86 7.63
C ALA A 420 -3.41 -3.57 8.97
N THR A 421 -2.87 -3.04 10.06
CA THR A 421 -3.04 -3.61 11.41
C THR A 421 -4.52 -3.59 11.82
N ARG A 422 -5.22 -2.48 11.55
CA ARG A 422 -6.66 -2.36 11.84
C ARG A 422 -7.49 -3.32 10.98
N LEU A 423 -7.20 -3.43 9.70
CA LEU A 423 -7.88 -4.37 8.80
C LEU A 423 -7.63 -5.82 9.20
N ALA A 424 -6.40 -6.17 9.58
CA ALA A 424 -6.08 -7.51 10.08
C ALA A 424 -6.87 -7.85 11.35
N ARG A 425 -6.99 -6.90 12.29
CA ARG A 425 -7.86 -7.03 13.45
C ARG A 425 -9.31 -7.33 13.03
N TYR A 426 -9.87 -6.57 12.08
CA TYR A 426 -11.23 -6.80 11.60
C TYR A 426 -11.40 -8.17 10.95
N MET A 427 -10.47 -8.60 10.08
CA MET A 427 -10.51 -9.92 9.45
C MET A 427 -10.47 -11.03 10.50
N PHE A 428 -9.61 -10.89 11.53
CA PHE A 428 -9.54 -11.84 12.64
C PHE A 428 -10.86 -11.90 13.44
N GLN A 429 -11.46 -10.76 13.77
CA GLN A 429 -12.74 -10.70 14.48
C GLN A 429 -13.88 -11.27 13.62
N GLU A 430 -13.99 -10.87 12.35
CA GLU A 430 -15.04 -11.30 11.42
C GLU A 430 -15.02 -12.81 11.18
N PHE A 431 -13.85 -13.45 11.27
CA PHE A 431 -13.74 -14.91 11.14
C PHE A 431 -14.56 -15.66 12.20
N TRP A 432 -14.67 -15.11 13.41
CA TRP A 432 -15.36 -15.73 14.54
C TRP A 432 -16.81 -15.27 14.68
N LEU A 433 -17.19 -14.12 14.14
CA LEU A 433 -18.50 -13.51 14.26
C LEU A 433 -19.47 -14.02 13.18
N ALA A 434 -20.75 -14.11 13.54
CA ALA A 434 -21.81 -14.32 12.58
C ALA A 434 -22.18 -12.97 11.89
N PRO A 435 -22.82 -13.00 10.70
CA PRO A 435 -23.30 -11.79 10.05
C PRO A 435 -24.19 -10.95 10.96
N GLY A 436 -23.82 -9.68 11.15
CA GLY A 436 -24.54 -8.73 12.01
C GLY A 436 -24.24 -8.87 13.51
N GLU A 437 -23.41 -9.83 13.92
CA GLU A 437 -22.97 -9.98 15.31
C GLU A 437 -21.79 -9.07 15.62
N THR A 438 -21.78 -8.45 16.79
CA THR A 438 -20.67 -7.64 17.27
C THR A 438 -19.90 -8.38 18.37
N TYR A 439 -18.67 -7.95 18.67
CA TYR A 439 -17.89 -8.56 19.77
C TYR A 439 -18.58 -8.43 21.14
N LYS A 440 -19.50 -7.46 21.30
CA LYS A 440 -20.27 -7.26 22.53
C LYS A 440 -21.31 -8.36 22.74
N ASP A 441 -21.82 -8.93 21.66
CA ASP A 441 -22.83 -10.00 21.68
C ASP A 441 -22.21 -11.37 21.89
N ALA A 442 -20.89 -11.50 21.67
CA ALA A 442 -20.16 -12.75 21.83
C ALA A 442 -19.99 -13.14 23.31
N THR A 443 -19.98 -14.44 23.60
CA THR A 443 -19.84 -15.01 24.95
C THR A 443 -18.70 -16.03 25.01
N GLY A 444 -18.20 -16.31 26.22
CA GLY A 444 -17.18 -17.33 26.47
C GLY A 444 -15.86 -17.07 25.71
N VAL A 445 -15.26 -18.13 25.17
CA VAL A 445 -14.00 -18.06 24.42
C VAL A 445 -14.13 -17.17 23.19
N LYS A 446 -15.29 -17.19 22.53
CA LYS A 446 -15.55 -16.35 21.35
C LYS A 446 -15.42 -14.86 21.67
N ARG A 447 -15.89 -14.41 22.85
CA ARG A 447 -15.75 -13.01 23.30
C ARG A 447 -14.28 -12.60 23.44
N VAL A 448 -13.43 -13.49 23.98
CA VAL A 448 -11.99 -13.22 24.11
C VAL A 448 -11.34 -13.11 22.73
N LEU A 449 -11.63 -14.05 21.82
CA LEU A 449 -11.07 -14.04 20.47
C LEU A 449 -11.52 -12.84 19.63
N THR A 450 -12.74 -12.35 19.85
CA THR A 450 -13.29 -11.19 19.12
C THR A 450 -13.04 -9.86 19.83
N ASP A 451 -12.40 -9.87 21.02
CA ASP A 451 -12.01 -8.64 21.71
C ASP A 451 -11.01 -7.84 20.86
N PRO A 452 -11.26 -6.52 20.63
CA PRO A 452 -10.39 -5.69 19.80
C PRO A 452 -8.93 -5.63 20.26
N TYR A 453 -8.69 -5.65 21.58
CA TYR A 453 -7.34 -5.60 22.13
C TYR A 453 -6.61 -6.93 21.91
N PHE A 454 -7.27 -8.05 22.17
CA PHE A 454 -6.71 -9.39 21.95
C PHE A 454 -6.36 -9.60 20.47
N ALA A 455 -7.32 -9.33 19.57
CA ALA A 455 -7.13 -9.46 18.13
C ALA A 455 -5.98 -8.55 17.60
N THR A 456 -5.83 -7.34 18.16
CA THR A 456 -4.74 -6.44 17.81
C THR A 456 -3.41 -6.96 18.32
N ILE A 457 -3.31 -7.39 19.57
CA ILE A 457 -2.05 -7.87 20.16
C ILE A 457 -1.53 -9.08 19.37
N ILE A 458 -2.39 -10.06 19.09
CA ILE A 458 -1.98 -11.25 18.31
C ILE A 458 -1.45 -10.86 16.92
N THR A 459 -2.15 -9.95 16.23
CA THR A 459 -1.76 -9.45 14.91
C THR A 459 -0.39 -8.75 14.95
N VAL A 460 -0.21 -7.86 15.92
CA VAL A 460 1.03 -7.07 16.05
C VAL A 460 2.21 -7.98 16.42
N VAL A 461 2.03 -8.89 17.38
CA VAL A 461 3.08 -9.83 17.80
C VAL A 461 3.54 -10.68 16.61
N LEU A 462 2.60 -11.26 15.87
CA LEU A 462 2.95 -12.09 14.70
C LEU A 462 3.61 -11.26 13.59
N GLY A 463 3.08 -10.07 13.28
CA GLY A 463 3.61 -9.19 12.25
C GLY A 463 5.01 -8.67 12.59
N ILE A 464 5.23 -8.20 13.81
CA ILE A 464 6.53 -7.68 14.25
C ILE A 464 7.57 -8.80 14.33
N ALA A 465 7.23 -9.96 14.91
CA ALA A 465 8.14 -11.12 14.96
C ALA A 465 8.60 -11.55 13.57
N LEU A 466 7.68 -11.61 12.61
CA LEU A 466 8.03 -11.90 11.21
C LEU A 466 8.85 -10.76 10.59
N GLY A 467 8.51 -9.49 10.87
CA GLY A 467 9.21 -8.30 10.38
C GLY A 467 10.67 -8.22 10.83
N MET A 468 11.00 -8.71 12.03
CA MET A 468 12.37 -8.81 12.55
C MET A 468 13.27 -9.71 11.71
N THR A 469 12.72 -10.58 10.86
CA THR A 469 13.52 -11.40 9.92
C THR A 469 14.14 -10.57 8.78
N GLY A 470 13.70 -9.33 8.61
CA GLY A 470 14.20 -8.36 7.64
C GLY A 470 13.36 -8.27 6.36
N TYR A 471 13.20 -7.06 5.88
CA TYR A 471 12.42 -6.68 4.72
C TYR A 471 12.70 -7.53 3.46
N ALA A 472 13.97 -7.71 3.09
CA ALA A 472 14.35 -8.39 1.86
C ALA A 472 13.87 -9.85 1.79
N LYS A 473 13.78 -10.53 2.94
CA LYS A 473 13.32 -11.92 3.04
C LYS A 473 11.79 -12.05 2.94
N ILE A 474 11.06 -10.98 3.24
CA ILE A 474 9.59 -10.98 3.29
C ILE A 474 9.00 -10.47 1.98
N TRP A 475 9.70 -9.57 1.27
CA TRP A 475 9.15 -8.81 0.14
C TRP A 475 8.57 -9.68 -0.98
N ALA A 476 9.27 -10.74 -1.39
CA ALA A 476 8.79 -11.64 -2.45
C ALA A 476 7.48 -12.35 -2.05
N LEU A 477 7.42 -12.84 -0.80
CA LEU A 477 6.22 -13.51 -0.26
C LEU A 477 5.06 -12.51 -0.10
N PHE A 478 5.36 -11.31 0.42
CA PHE A 478 4.40 -10.22 0.53
C PHE A 478 3.85 -9.81 -0.84
N GLY A 479 4.71 -9.54 -1.82
CA GLY A 479 4.30 -9.11 -3.15
C GLY A 479 3.40 -10.12 -3.84
N ALA A 480 3.79 -11.39 -3.85
CA ALA A 480 3.00 -12.46 -4.45
C ALA A 480 1.65 -12.67 -3.74
N SER A 481 1.63 -12.69 -2.40
CA SER A 481 0.38 -12.87 -1.63
C SER A 481 -0.55 -11.67 -1.75
N ASN A 482 -0.02 -10.44 -1.74
CA ASN A 482 -0.80 -9.23 -1.92
C ASN A 482 -1.48 -9.17 -3.31
N GLN A 483 -0.77 -9.57 -4.36
CA GLN A 483 -1.35 -9.62 -5.70
C GLN A 483 -2.29 -10.81 -5.89
N LEU A 484 -2.06 -11.93 -5.21
CA LEU A 484 -3.03 -13.03 -5.18
C LEU A 484 -4.33 -12.60 -4.47
N LEU A 485 -4.22 -11.78 -3.42
CA LEU A 485 -5.38 -11.14 -2.80
C LEU A 485 -6.16 -10.28 -3.81
N ALA A 486 -5.46 -9.57 -4.72
CA ALA A 486 -6.12 -8.82 -5.79
C ALA A 486 -6.88 -9.73 -6.76
N ALA A 487 -6.31 -10.88 -7.15
CA ALA A 487 -7.00 -11.87 -7.97
C ALA A 487 -8.30 -12.37 -7.30
N LEU A 488 -8.25 -12.60 -5.98
CA LEU A 488 -9.42 -13.01 -5.19
C LEU A 488 -10.44 -11.87 -5.02
N GLY A 489 -9.98 -10.62 -4.90
CA GLY A 489 -10.83 -9.43 -4.91
C GLY A 489 -11.58 -9.26 -6.25
N LEU A 490 -10.85 -9.39 -7.37
CA LEU A 490 -11.45 -9.39 -8.71
C LEU A 490 -12.50 -10.53 -8.88
N LEU A 491 -12.21 -11.72 -8.36
CA LEU A 491 -13.14 -12.85 -8.34
C LEU A 491 -14.42 -12.52 -7.57
N ALA A 492 -14.28 -11.93 -6.38
CA ALA A 492 -15.40 -11.53 -5.53
C ALA A 492 -16.31 -10.51 -6.23
N VAL A 493 -15.70 -9.46 -6.80
CA VAL A 493 -16.42 -8.41 -7.54
C VAL A 493 -17.08 -8.98 -8.79
N ALA A 494 -16.39 -9.86 -9.55
CA ALA A 494 -16.94 -10.49 -10.73
C ALA A 494 -18.15 -11.40 -10.41
N ALA A 495 -18.06 -12.17 -9.31
CA ALA A 495 -19.17 -13.01 -8.84
C ALA A 495 -20.38 -12.16 -8.41
N TRP A 496 -20.13 -11.08 -7.67
CA TRP A 496 -21.18 -10.15 -7.24
C TRP A 496 -21.85 -9.45 -8.43
N LEU A 497 -21.09 -8.89 -9.38
CA LEU A 497 -21.63 -8.26 -10.61
C LEU A 497 -22.47 -9.24 -11.41
N GLY A 498 -22.02 -10.49 -11.56
CA GLY A 498 -22.78 -11.55 -12.21
C GLY A 498 -24.10 -11.83 -11.50
N LYS A 499 -24.13 -11.81 -10.15
CA LYS A 499 -25.33 -12.00 -9.36
C LYS A 499 -26.34 -10.87 -9.54
N VAL A 500 -25.90 -9.62 -9.59
CA VAL A 500 -26.75 -8.44 -9.80
C VAL A 500 -27.06 -8.15 -11.28
N GLY A 501 -26.62 -9.03 -12.20
CA GLY A 501 -26.94 -8.92 -13.63
C GLY A 501 -26.14 -7.85 -14.38
N LYS A 502 -25.07 -7.31 -13.80
CA LYS A 502 -24.17 -6.35 -14.45
C LYS A 502 -23.04 -7.06 -15.22
N ASN A 503 -22.44 -6.36 -16.18
CA ASN A 503 -21.34 -6.91 -16.98
C ASN A 503 -20.07 -7.07 -16.12
N ASN A 504 -19.53 -8.28 -16.08
CA ASN A 504 -18.34 -8.65 -15.31
C ASN A 504 -17.17 -9.15 -16.19
N LYS A 505 -17.32 -9.18 -17.51
CA LYS A 505 -16.35 -9.80 -18.43
C LYS A 505 -14.97 -9.14 -18.37
N MET A 506 -14.91 -7.82 -18.11
CA MET A 506 -13.66 -7.06 -18.00
C MET A 506 -12.79 -7.48 -16.82
N LEU A 507 -13.36 -8.17 -15.82
CA LEU A 507 -12.62 -8.64 -14.63
C LEU A 507 -12.01 -10.04 -14.83
N ILE A 508 -12.51 -10.83 -15.82
CA ILE A 508 -12.13 -12.25 -15.97
C ILE A 508 -10.66 -12.39 -16.40
N ILE A 509 -10.22 -11.60 -17.39
CA ILE A 509 -8.84 -11.67 -17.89
C ILE A 509 -7.84 -11.20 -16.81
N PRO A 510 -8.02 -10.03 -16.17
CA PRO A 510 -7.16 -9.62 -15.06
C PRO A 510 -7.11 -10.65 -13.92
N MET A 511 -8.25 -11.18 -13.52
CA MET A 511 -8.35 -12.20 -12.47
C MET A 511 -7.55 -13.47 -12.82
N ALA A 512 -7.76 -14.03 -14.02
CA ALA A 512 -7.09 -15.25 -14.44
C ALA A 512 -5.56 -15.04 -14.56
N PHE A 513 -5.15 -13.94 -15.17
CA PHE A 513 -3.75 -13.59 -15.31
C PHE A 513 -3.07 -13.45 -13.94
N MET A 514 -3.66 -12.67 -13.03
CA MET A 514 -3.09 -12.48 -11.70
C MET A 514 -3.03 -13.77 -10.89
N LEU A 515 -4.05 -14.63 -11.00
CA LEU A 515 -4.05 -15.93 -10.34
C LEU A 515 -2.88 -16.82 -10.81
N ILE A 516 -2.65 -16.89 -12.12
CA ILE A 516 -1.56 -17.69 -12.70
C ILE A 516 -0.21 -17.16 -12.27
N VAL A 517 0.05 -15.87 -12.48
CA VAL A 517 1.32 -15.21 -12.16
C VAL A 517 1.69 -15.37 -10.68
N THR A 518 0.71 -15.13 -9.80
CA THR A 518 0.97 -15.11 -8.35
C THR A 518 1.13 -16.51 -7.77
N VAL A 519 0.37 -17.50 -8.25
CA VAL A 519 0.54 -18.89 -7.83
C VAL A 519 1.91 -19.41 -8.26
N ILE A 520 2.35 -19.14 -9.50
CA ILE A 520 3.68 -19.53 -9.97
C ILE A 520 4.77 -18.87 -9.12
N SER A 521 4.62 -17.55 -8.83
CA SER A 521 5.58 -16.84 -7.98
C SER A 521 5.65 -17.39 -6.56
N LEU A 522 4.52 -17.72 -5.94
CA LEU A 522 4.48 -18.34 -4.62
C LEU A 522 5.14 -19.72 -4.62
N LEU A 523 4.89 -20.56 -5.64
CA LEU A 523 5.55 -21.85 -5.77
C LEU A 523 7.07 -21.72 -5.90
N GLN A 524 7.57 -20.74 -6.68
CA GLN A 524 9.00 -20.45 -6.76
C GLN A 524 9.56 -19.98 -5.42
N THR A 525 8.82 -19.11 -4.70
CA THR A 525 9.22 -18.62 -3.37
C THR A 525 9.25 -19.76 -2.34
N ILE A 526 8.27 -20.67 -2.37
CA ILE A 526 8.25 -21.86 -1.52
C ILE A 526 9.46 -22.74 -1.82
N TYR A 527 9.69 -23.04 -3.10
CA TYR A 527 10.83 -23.85 -3.53
C TYR A 527 12.16 -23.26 -3.05
N ALA A 528 12.36 -21.95 -3.25
CA ALA A 528 13.58 -21.27 -2.80
C ALA A 528 13.75 -21.30 -1.27
N ASN A 529 12.68 -21.14 -0.49
CA ASN A 529 12.75 -21.19 0.97
C ASN A 529 12.99 -22.61 1.51
N VAL A 530 12.56 -23.66 0.80
CA VAL A 530 12.80 -25.06 1.18
C VAL A 530 14.19 -25.51 0.79
N THR A 531 14.63 -25.22 -0.45
CA THR A 531 15.93 -25.69 -0.96
C THR A 531 17.11 -24.95 -0.35
N ASN A 532 16.93 -23.67 0.01
CA ASN A 532 17.96 -22.82 0.61
C ASN A 532 17.64 -22.50 2.08
N ALA A 533 16.98 -23.41 2.79
CA ALA A 533 16.63 -23.20 4.18
C ALA A 533 17.87 -23.14 5.07
N VAL A 534 18.13 -21.96 5.66
CA VAL A 534 19.26 -21.72 6.59
C VAL A 534 18.79 -21.54 8.03
N ASP A 535 17.51 -21.25 8.25
CA ASP A 535 16.92 -20.96 9.55
C ASP A 535 15.47 -21.46 9.66
N MET A 536 14.94 -21.47 10.88
CA MET A 536 13.54 -21.81 11.15
C MET A 536 12.57 -20.88 10.39
N TRP A 537 12.93 -19.62 10.18
CA TRP A 537 12.10 -18.65 9.50
C TRP A 537 11.92 -18.98 8.01
N SER A 538 12.89 -19.62 7.37
CA SER A 538 12.77 -20.13 5.99
C SER A 538 11.63 -21.15 5.89
N TRP A 539 11.54 -22.08 6.85
CA TRP A 539 10.44 -23.04 6.93
C TRP A 539 9.09 -22.38 7.22
N ILE A 540 9.06 -21.39 8.13
CA ILE A 540 7.83 -20.65 8.42
C ILE A 540 7.31 -19.92 7.17
N ARG A 541 8.19 -19.25 6.39
CA ARG A 541 7.82 -18.61 5.13
C ARG A 541 7.31 -19.62 4.10
N ALA A 542 7.94 -20.80 3.99
CA ALA A 542 7.48 -21.86 3.09
C ALA A 542 6.10 -22.39 3.50
N ILE A 543 5.84 -22.57 4.79
CA ILE A 543 4.53 -23.02 5.31
C ILE A 543 3.46 -21.97 5.01
N ILE A 544 3.73 -20.68 5.30
CA ILE A 544 2.79 -19.58 5.00
C ILE A 544 2.49 -19.53 3.51
N GLY A 545 3.50 -19.59 2.66
CA GLY A 545 3.33 -19.60 1.20
C GLY A 545 2.49 -20.80 0.73
N SER A 546 2.73 -21.99 1.27
CA SER A 546 1.97 -23.21 0.93
C SER A 546 0.51 -23.10 1.34
N LEU A 547 0.23 -22.55 2.53
CA LEU A 547 -1.14 -22.29 2.99
C LEU A 547 -1.85 -21.28 2.08
N LEU A 548 -1.18 -20.20 1.68
CA LEU A 548 -1.73 -19.19 0.78
C LEU A 548 -2.08 -19.77 -0.59
N VAL A 549 -1.22 -20.60 -1.17
CA VAL A 549 -1.49 -21.30 -2.43
C VAL A 549 -2.70 -22.22 -2.29
N LEU A 550 -2.73 -23.05 -1.25
CA LEU A 550 -3.85 -23.99 -1.03
C LEU A 550 -5.18 -23.26 -0.86
N LEU A 551 -5.23 -22.24 0.01
CA LEU A 551 -6.43 -21.45 0.25
C LEU A 551 -6.93 -20.76 -1.02
N SER A 552 -6.02 -20.17 -1.80
CA SER A 552 -6.37 -19.46 -3.04
C SER A 552 -6.92 -20.39 -4.12
N LEU A 553 -6.33 -21.57 -4.30
CA LEU A 553 -6.79 -22.54 -5.28
C LEU A 553 -8.19 -23.08 -4.95
N VAL A 554 -8.45 -23.36 -3.66
CA VAL A 554 -9.78 -23.79 -3.22
C VAL A 554 -10.81 -22.68 -3.42
N LEU A 555 -10.48 -21.44 -3.04
CA LEU A 555 -11.36 -20.29 -3.22
C LEU A 555 -11.59 -19.96 -4.69
N ALA A 556 -10.55 -20.01 -5.52
CA ALA A 556 -10.67 -19.81 -6.97
C ALA A 556 -11.58 -20.86 -7.61
N LYS A 557 -11.48 -22.14 -7.20
CA LYS A 557 -12.38 -23.20 -7.65
C LYS A 557 -13.84 -22.91 -7.31
N GLU A 558 -14.14 -22.55 -6.05
CA GLU A 558 -15.51 -22.23 -5.61
C GLU A 558 -16.06 -20.99 -6.34
N GLY A 559 -15.25 -19.96 -6.50
CA GLY A 559 -15.63 -18.73 -7.19
C GLY A 559 -15.86 -18.96 -8.69
N CYS A 560 -14.97 -19.70 -9.37
CA CYS A 560 -15.15 -20.04 -10.78
C CYS A 560 -16.41 -20.91 -11.01
N GLN A 561 -16.68 -21.85 -10.12
CA GLN A 561 -17.93 -22.63 -10.18
C GLN A 561 -19.17 -21.73 -10.10
N THR A 562 -19.12 -20.68 -9.29
CA THR A 562 -20.22 -19.71 -9.17
C THR A 562 -20.33 -18.82 -10.41
N LEU A 563 -19.19 -18.33 -10.93
CA LEU A 563 -19.13 -17.46 -12.12
C LEU A 563 -19.63 -18.15 -13.40
N PHE A 564 -19.26 -19.41 -13.60
CA PHE A 564 -19.54 -20.15 -14.82
C PHE A 564 -20.75 -21.11 -14.69
N LYS A 565 -21.41 -21.13 -13.53
CA LYS A 565 -22.70 -21.84 -13.40
C LYS A 565 -23.69 -21.16 -14.32
N LYS A 566 -24.11 -21.85 -15.39
CA LYS A 566 -25.25 -21.41 -16.20
C LYS A 566 -26.42 -21.15 -15.25
N LYS A 567 -27.03 -19.96 -15.31
CA LYS A 567 -28.33 -19.73 -14.70
C LYS A 567 -29.27 -20.76 -15.35
N ALA A 568 -29.65 -21.79 -14.59
CA ALA A 568 -30.66 -22.75 -14.98
C ALA A 568 -32.02 -22.06 -15.03
#